data_ddb265ec773af1ac7f992469210766cd
#
_entry.id   ddb265ec773af1ac7f992469210766cd
#
_cell.length_a   1.000
_cell.length_b   1.000
_cell.length_c   1.000
_cell.angle_alpha   90.00
_cell.angle_beta   90.00
_cell.angle_gamma   90.00
#
_symmetry.space_group_name_H-M   'P 1'
#
loop_
_entity.id
_entity.type
_entity.pdbx_description
1 polymer ?
#
loop_
_entity_poly.entity_id
_entity_poly.type
_entity_poly.pdbx_seq_one_letter_code
_entity_poly.pdbx_strand_id
1 'polypeptide(L)'
;YGSELLGSRLGEIPGTLGAQLSSENINEDLYKGFEIVIGHRNKINDFNYSVNLNFALTRHLNRFIVESDAVNSYDRWRNKYSNRYTDMGWTYGSNGQFTSMNDIWHSPIQDGQGGATQLPGDWKYEDWNGDGIIDSNDVYPNAYEHMGDNGNPKMTFGAAISAEWKGFDVSLLFQGGGGFNVIYFEQLQYPLCFGGNGLAHFYDRYRQDESGNWIPGKWPTTRDAGSYSVNYARCKQTTYDASYLRLKSMEIGYTIPKNLTRKFKVDRLRIFASGYNLFTLSNLDFVDPEHPEGNYGYLYPIMRNFNFGLNLAF
;
A
#
# COMPACT_ATOMS: atom_id res chain seq x y z
N TYR A 1 -3.73 21.78 10.31
CA TYR A 1 -4.53 22.32 9.22
C TYR A 1 -5.92 21.72 9.32
N GLY A 2 -6.95 22.52 9.41
CA GLY A 2 -8.35 22.10 9.44
C GLY A 2 -9.09 22.68 8.25
N SER A 3 -10.02 21.95 7.68
CA SER A 3 -10.93 22.43 6.64
C SER A 3 -12.36 22.05 6.98
N GLU A 4 -13.29 22.88 6.57
CA GLU A 4 -14.72 22.62 6.67
C GLU A 4 -15.18 22.02 5.34
N LEU A 5 -15.92 20.92 5.42
CA LEU A 5 -16.41 20.20 4.25
C LEU A 5 -17.93 20.18 4.23
N LEU A 6 -18.48 20.12 3.02
CA LEU A 6 -19.91 19.95 2.80
C LEU A 6 -20.40 18.64 3.42
N GLY A 7 -21.41 18.73 4.25
CA GLY A 7 -22.12 17.62 4.86
C GLY A 7 -23.61 17.73 4.67
N SER A 8 -24.33 16.65 4.88
CA SER A 8 -25.78 16.61 4.84
C SER A 8 -26.35 16.10 6.15
N ARG A 9 -27.33 16.83 6.70
CA ARG A 9 -28.09 16.41 7.89
C ARG A 9 -29.22 15.42 7.60
N LEU A 10 -29.28 14.88 6.39
CA LEU A 10 -30.34 13.94 6.00
C LEU A 10 -30.46 12.73 6.93
N GLY A 11 -29.34 12.30 7.56
CA GLY A 11 -29.35 11.21 8.53
C GLY A 11 -29.92 11.56 9.90
N GLU A 12 -30.00 12.85 10.24
CA GLU A 12 -30.51 13.35 11.52
C GLU A 12 -32.01 13.66 11.51
N ILE A 13 -32.62 13.73 10.32
CA ILE A 13 -34.01 14.15 10.17
C ILE A 13 -34.85 13.00 9.66
N PRO A 14 -35.97 12.67 10.32
CA PRO A 14 -36.87 11.62 9.85
C PRO A 14 -37.37 11.89 8.42
N GLY A 15 -37.34 10.86 7.56
CA GLY A 15 -37.78 10.96 6.17
C GLY A 15 -39.27 11.37 6.00
N THR A 16 -40.05 11.32 7.09
CA THR A 16 -41.45 11.80 7.13
C THR A 16 -41.58 13.31 6.98
N LEU A 17 -40.48 14.08 7.12
CA LEU A 17 -40.52 15.53 6.92
C LEU A 17 -40.81 15.92 5.46
N GLY A 18 -40.51 15.05 4.49
CA GLY A 18 -40.79 15.26 3.06
C GLY A 18 -40.03 16.44 2.41
N ALA A 19 -39.07 17.03 3.12
CA ALA A 19 -38.25 18.14 2.63
C ALA A 19 -36.84 17.65 2.25
N GLN A 20 -36.30 18.18 1.15
CA GLN A 20 -34.89 18.03 0.82
C GLN A 20 -34.09 19.13 1.54
N LEU A 21 -33.07 18.69 2.28
CA LEU A 21 -32.15 19.61 2.93
C LEU A 21 -31.00 19.93 1.96
N SER A 22 -30.57 21.18 1.99
CA SER A 22 -29.35 21.58 1.28
C SER A 22 -28.13 21.06 2.01
N SER A 23 -27.01 20.88 1.27
CA SER A 23 -25.70 20.63 1.87
C SER A 23 -25.23 21.86 2.61
N GLU A 24 -24.61 21.65 3.76
CA GLU A 24 -24.05 22.69 4.63
C GLU A 24 -22.56 22.40 4.90
N ASN A 25 -21.78 23.42 5.23
CA ASN A 25 -20.38 23.27 5.64
C ASN A 25 -20.33 22.92 7.13
N ILE A 26 -20.51 21.63 7.45
CA ILE A 26 -20.60 21.13 8.83
C ILE A 26 -19.57 20.07 9.18
N ASN A 27 -18.98 19.38 8.21
CA ASN A 27 -17.93 18.41 8.47
C ASN A 27 -16.58 19.10 8.65
N GLU A 28 -15.75 18.58 9.55
CA GLU A 28 -14.42 19.12 9.83
C GLU A 28 -13.35 18.04 9.63
N ASP A 29 -12.33 18.36 8.85
CA ASP A 29 -11.13 17.59 8.70
C ASP A 29 -9.92 18.25 9.37
N LEU A 30 -9.03 17.42 9.90
CA LEU A 30 -7.81 17.88 10.55
C LEU A 30 -6.60 17.08 10.07
N TYR A 31 -5.67 17.77 9.42
CA TYR A 31 -4.37 17.22 9.06
C TYR A 31 -3.34 17.57 10.11
N LYS A 32 -2.67 16.56 10.66
CA LYS A 32 -1.60 16.72 11.66
C LYS A 32 -0.34 16.09 11.15
N GLY A 33 0.79 16.79 11.31
CA GLY A 33 2.05 16.24 10.88
C GLY A 33 3.22 17.11 11.27
N PHE A 34 4.40 16.65 10.91
CA PHE A 34 5.63 17.42 11.00
C PHE A 34 6.55 17.05 9.84
N GLU A 35 7.40 17.98 9.48
CA GLU A 35 8.40 17.83 8.44
C GLU A 35 9.77 18.22 8.99
N ILE A 36 10.79 17.47 8.61
CA ILE A 36 12.18 17.74 8.97
C ILE A 36 13.01 17.72 7.70
N VAL A 37 13.81 18.77 7.52
CA VAL A 37 14.81 18.85 6.44
C VAL A 37 16.17 19.08 7.06
N ILE A 38 17.14 18.22 6.77
CA ILE A 38 18.51 18.32 7.25
C ILE A 38 19.43 18.38 6.05
N GLY A 39 20.20 19.45 5.93
CA GLY A 39 21.19 19.63 4.89
C GLY A 39 22.60 19.75 5.47
N HIS A 40 23.54 19.06 4.89
CA HIS A 40 24.95 19.21 5.21
C HIS A 40 25.80 19.24 3.96
N ARG A 41 26.70 20.23 3.87
CA ARG A 41 27.68 20.36 2.79
C ARG A 41 29.03 20.66 3.38
N ASN A 42 30.05 19.96 2.91
CA ASN A 42 31.42 20.20 3.35
C ASN A 42 32.42 19.90 2.23
N LYS A 43 33.63 20.44 2.42
CA LYS A 43 34.79 20.19 1.57
C LYS A 43 35.99 19.80 2.43
N ILE A 44 36.53 18.63 2.15
CA ILE A 44 37.71 18.08 2.84
C ILE A 44 38.79 17.85 1.76
N ASN A 45 39.77 18.77 1.69
CA ASN A 45 40.76 18.80 0.62
C ASN A 45 40.11 18.84 -0.79
N ASP A 46 40.32 17.78 -1.57
CA ASP A 46 39.75 17.62 -2.93
C ASP A 46 38.38 16.95 -2.93
N PHE A 47 37.87 16.54 -1.77
CA PHE A 47 36.60 15.87 -1.64
C PHE A 47 35.49 16.84 -1.22
N ASN A 48 34.52 17.07 -2.11
CA ASN A 48 33.33 17.85 -1.85
C ASN A 48 32.15 16.89 -1.71
N TYR A 49 31.27 17.12 -0.73
CA TYR A 49 30.04 16.36 -0.62
C TYR A 49 28.88 17.20 -0.12
N SER A 50 27.67 16.76 -0.47
CA SER A 50 26.43 17.32 0.01
C SER A 50 25.45 16.20 0.31
N VAL A 51 24.78 16.30 1.45
CA VAL A 51 23.72 15.37 1.87
C VAL A 51 22.53 16.21 2.27
N ASN A 52 21.37 15.95 1.66
CA ASN A 52 20.08 16.55 2.04
C ASN A 52 19.12 15.42 2.35
N LEU A 53 18.59 15.43 3.55
CA LEU A 53 17.61 14.46 4.03
C LEU A 53 16.29 15.19 4.29
N ASN A 54 15.21 14.60 3.90
CA ASN A 54 13.86 15.05 4.23
C ASN A 54 13.04 13.91 4.80
N PHE A 55 12.22 14.24 5.75
CA PHE A 55 11.26 13.33 6.37
C PHE A 55 9.97 14.09 6.65
N ALA A 56 8.84 13.52 6.28
CA ALA A 56 7.53 14.04 6.62
C ALA A 56 6.65 12.92 7.17
N LEU A 57 5.86 13.25 8.18
CA LEU A 57 4.81 12.38 8.72
C LEU A 57 3.54 13.20 8.80
N THR A 58 2.47 12.71 8.16
CA THR A 58 1.17 13.37 8.14
C THR A 58 0.06 12.35 8.35
N ARG A 59 -0.92 12.72 9.18
CA ARG A 59 -2.14 11.93 9.37
C ARG A 59 -3.37 12.80 9.23
N HIS A 60 -4.39 12.26 8.61
CA HIS A 60 -5.70 12.86 8.41
C HIS A 60 -6.68 12.31 9.45
N LEU A 61 -7.33 13.22 10.20
CA LEU A 61 -8.34 12.92 11.19
C LEU A 61 -9.67 13.53 10.75
N ASN A 62 -10.70 12.73 10.61
CA ASN A 62 -12.08 13.21 10.56
C ASN A 62 -12.43 13.78 11.94
N ARG A 63 -12.33 15.09 12.11
CA ARG A 63 -12.57 15.72 13.40
C ARG A 63 -14.04 15.69 13.77
N PHE A 64 -14.88 15.98 12.82
CA PHE A 64 -16.33 15.90 12.94
C PHE A 64 -16.96 15.51 11.61
N ILE A 65 -17.84 14.54 11.63
CA ILE A 65 -18.68 14.14 10.49
C ILE A 65 -20.10 13.96 11.03
N VAL A 66 -21.08 14.43 10.29
CA VAL A 66 -22.50 14.19 10.59
C VAL A 66 -22.77 12.69 10.46
N GLU A 67 -23.20 12.07 11.53
CA GLU A 67 -23.48 10.64 11.63
C GLU A 67 -24.96 10.41 11.97
N SER A 68 -25.51 9.32 11.49
CA SER A 68 -26.85 8.87 11.90
C SER A 68 -26.82 8.38 13.35
N ASP A 69 -27.96 8.46 14.02
CA ASP A 69 -28.10 7.86 15.36
C ASP A 69 -27.87 6.36 15.31
N ALA A 70 -27.02 5.89 16.20
CA ALA A 70 -26.72 4.47 16.34
C ALA A 70 -27.80 3.77 17.16
N VAL A 71 -28.18 2.56 16.75
CA VAL A 71 -29.20 1.74 17.43
C VAL A 71 -28.73 1.29 18.82
N ASN A 72 -27.45 1.03 18.98
CA ASN A 72 -26.85 0.57 20.23
C ASN A 72 -25.41 1.08 20.40
N SER A 73 -24.79 0.77 21.53
CA SER A 73 -23.42 1.21 21.83
C SER A 73 -22.35 0.57 20.93
N TYR A 74 -22.57 -0.65 20.49
CA TYR A 74 -21.68 -1.35 19.55
C TYR A 74 -21.73 -0.70 18.17
N ASP A 75 -22.92 -0.45 17.63
CA ASP A 75 -23.07 0.28 16.37
C ASP A 75 -22.47 1.68 16.43
N ARG A 76 -22.65 2.38 17.55
CA ARG A 76 -22.04 3.70 17.75
C ARG A 76 -20.52 3.62 17.73
N TRP A 77 -19.93 2.61 18.35
CA TRP A 77 -18.48 2.43 18.32
C TRP A 77 -18.01 2.05 16.92
N ARG A 78 -18.69 1.06 16.29
CA ARG A 78 -18.30 0.52 15.00
C ARG A 78 -18.43 1.55 13.87
N ASN A 79 -19.58 2.21 13.78
CA ASN A 79 -19.91 3.10 12.65
C ASN A 79 -19.49 4.55 12.88
N LYS A 80 -18.84 4.86 13.99
CA LYS A 80 -18.34 6.19 14.27
C LYS A 80 -17.21 6.56 13.31
N TYR A 81 -17.35 7.66 12.58
CA TYR A 81 -16.32 8.27 11.75
C TYR A 81 -15.70 9.52 12.41
N SER A 82 -16.49 10.27 13.18
CA SER A 82 -16.03 11.44 13.89
C SER A 82 -14.94 11.10 14.90
N ASN A 83 -13.91 11.92 14.94
CA ASN A 83 -12.72 11.76 15.76
C ASN A 83 -11.95 10.45 15.50
N ARG A 84 -11.99 9.97 14.26
CA ARG A 84 -11.19 8.84 13.79
C ARG A 84 -10.26 9.24 12.67
N TYR A 85 -9.10 8.58 12.61
CA TYR A 85 -8.18 8.73 11.49
C TYR A 85 -8.73 8.03 10.25
N THR A 86 -8.55 8.63 9.08
CA THR A 86 -9.01 8.10 7.80
C THR A 86 -8.20 6.88 7.33
N ASP A 87 -7.02 6.69 7.92
CA ASP A 87 -6.16 5.54 7.66
C ASP A 87 -6.55 4.27 8.44
N MET A 88 -7.72 4.26 9.06
CA MET A 88 -8.29 3.07 9.70
C MET A 88 -9.04 2.24 8.66
N GLY A 89 -8.54 1.04 8.41
CA GLY A 89 -9.23 0.06 7.58
C GLY A 89 -10.37 -0.65 8.32
N TRP A 90 -11.31 -1.16 7.54
CA TRP A 90 -12.39 -2.04 8.00
C TRP A 90 -12.14 -3.42 7.40
N THR A 91 -11.80 -4.38 8.23
CA THR A 91 -11.39 -5.71 7.81
C THR A 91 -12.00 -6.79 8.69
N TYR A 92 -12.11 -8.00 8.15
CA TYR A 92 -12.33 -9.17 8.97
C TYR A 92 -11.04 -9.53 9.72
N GLY A 93 -11.18 -9.87 11.00
CA GLY A 93 -10.17 -10.62 11.71
C GLY A 93 -9.99 -11.99 11.06
N SER A 94 -8.82 -12.59 11.20
CA SER A 94 -8.56 -13.89 10.61
C SER A 94 -7.77 -14.79 11.54
N ASN A 95 -8.26 -16.02 11.65
CA ASN A 95 -7.65 -17.12 12.39
C ASN A 95 -6.84 -18.08 11.47
N GLY A 96 -6.38 -17.59 10.31
CA GLY A 96 -5.61 -18.36 9.35
C GLY A 96 -6.46 -19.04 8.30
N GLN A 97 -6.24 -20.34 8.07
CA GLN A 97 -6.93 -21.14 7.06
C GLN A 97 -7.61 -22.35 7.72
N PHE A 98 -8.72 -22.80 7.14
CA PHE A 98 -9.32 -24.06 7.54
C PHE A 98 -8.37 -25.21 7.24
N THR A 99 -8.17 -26.12 8.20
CA THR A 99 -7.22 -27.22 8.07
C THR A 99 -7.89 -28.53 7.62
N SER A 100 -9.20 -28.68 7.85
CA SER A 100 -9.97 -29.89 7.53
C SER A 100 -11.45 -29.58 7.42
N MET A 101 -12.22 -30.53 6.87
CA MET A 101 -13.69 -30.46 6.91
C MET A 101 -14.24 -30.41 8.34
N ASN A 102 -13.61 -31.14 9.27
CA ASN A 102 -14.01 -31.11 10.66
C ASN A 102 -13.81 -29.73 11.31
N ASP A 103 -12.74 -29.01 10.93
CA ASP A 103 -12.49 -27.63 11.37
C ASP A 103 -13.59 -26.69 10.84
N ILE A 104 -14.00 -26.86 9.57
CA ILE A 104 -15.10 -26.07 8.98
C ILE A 104 -16.41 -26.28 9.74
N TRP A 105 -16.78 -27.53 10.01
CA TRP A 105 -18.06 -27.84 10.68
C TRP A 105 -18.15 -27.37 12.14
N HIS A 106 -17.01 -27.12 12.78
CA HIS A 106 -16.94 -26.60 14.15
C HIS A 106 -16.61 -25.10 14.23
N SER A 107 -16.63 -24.42 13.11
CA SER A 107 -16.35 -22.99 13.01
C SER A 107 -17.62 -22.21 12.70
N PRO A 108 -17.64 -20.87 12.96
CA PRO A 108 -18.73 -20.00 12.54
C PRO A 108 -19.02 -20.12 11.05
N ILE A 109 -20.29 -19.97 10.68
CA ILE A 109 -20.73 -20.08 9.29
C ILE A 109 -20.35 -18.80 8.52
N GLN A 110 -19.48 -18.89 7.53
CA GLN A 110 -19.04 -17.72 6.76
C GLN A 110 -19.49 -17.70 5.31
N ASP A 111 -20.17 -18.75 4.82
CA ASP A 111 -20.64 -18.85 3.43
C ASP A 111 -22.16 -18.66 3.28
N GLY A 112 -22.86 -18.42 4.39
CA GLY A 112 -24.32 -18.34 4.41
C GLY A 112 -25.04 -19.65 4.07
N GLN A 113 -24.31 -20.77 3.95
CA GLN A 113 -24.83 -22.08 3.53
C GLN A 113 -24.43 -23.23 4.49
N GLY A 114 -24.19 -22.89 5.77
CA GLY A 114 -23.80 -23.88 6.79
C GLY A 114 -22.41 -24.45 6.64
N GLY A 115 -21.50 -23.75 5.97
CA GLY A 115 -20.13 -24.22 5.69
C GLY A 115 -20.03 -25.17 4.49
N ALA A 116 -21.12 -25.40 3.77
CA ALA A 116 -21.18 -26.39 2.69
C ALA A 116 -20.29 -26.06 1.48
N THR A 117 -19.95 -24.77 1.31
CA THR A 117 -19.12 -24.31 0.19
C THR A 117 -17.67 -24.05 0.58
N GLN A 118 -17.34 -24.20 1.85
CA GLN A 118 -15.98 -24.03 2.34
C GLN A 118 -15.13 -25.26 2.06
N LEU A 119 -13.84 -25.03 1.84
CA LEU A 119 -12.84 -26.09 1.67
C LEU A 119 -11.65 -25.86 2.60
N PRO A 120 -10.93 -26.93 2.98
CA PRO A 120 -9.64 -26.78 3.63
C PRO A 120 -8.73 -25.88 2.80
N GLY A 121 -8.07 -24.93 3.46
CA GLY A 121 -7.27 -23.88 2.82
C GLY A 121 -7.98 -22.54 2.60
N ASP A 122 -9.29 -22.48 2.72
CA ASP A 122 -10.02 -21.20 2.71
C ASP A 122 -9.67 -20.36 3.93
N TRP A 123 -9.73 -19.03 3.78
CA TRP A 123 -9.50 -18.13 4.90
C TRP A 123 -10.57 -18.35 5.97
N LYS A 124 -10.13 -18.46 7.22
CA LYS A 124 -10.98 -18.60 8.40
C LYS A 124 -11.08 -17.24 9.08
N TYR A 125 -12.26 -16.64 9.07
CA TYR A 125 -12.50 -15.35 9.68
C TYR A 125 -12.90 -15.48 11.15
N GLU A 126 -12.72 -14.38 11.87
CA GLU A 126 -13.04 -14.26 13.28
C GLU A 126 -14.50 -13.79 13.44
N ASP A 127 -15.27 -14.52 14.24
CA ASP A 127 -16.60 -14.12 14.68
C ASP A 127 -16.43 -13.11 15.83
N TRP A 128 -16.52 -11.83 15.46
CA TRP A 128 -16.25 -10.74 16.37
C TRP A 128 -17.39 -10.50 17.36
N ASN A 129 -18.63 -10.68 16.95
CA ASN A 129 -19.81 -10.47 17.76
C ASN A 129 -20.26 -11.73 18.53
N GLY A 130 -19.73 -12.92 18.17
CA GLY A 130 -20.00 -14.20 18.82
C GLY A 130 -21.36 -14.80 18.50
N ASP A 131 -21.97 -14.48 17.36
CA ASP A 131 -23.30 -14.97 16.97
C ASP A 131 -23.26 -16.27 16.16
N GLY A 132 -22.06 -16.75 15.80
CA GLY A 132 -21.85 -17.99 15.04
C GLY A 132 -21.96 -17.83 13.53
N ILE A 133 -22.12 -16.61 13.02
CA ILE A 133 -22.21 -16.28 11.60
C ILE A 133 -21.21 -15.18 11.26
N ILE A 134 -20.40 -15.36 10.24
CA ILE A 134 -19.49 -14.34 9.74
C ILE A 134 -20.20 -13.48 8.70
N ASP A 135 -20.48 -12.25 9.05
CA ASP A 135 -21.12 -11.28 8.17
C ASP A 135 -20.50 -9.87 8.29
N SER A 136 -21.18 -8.86 7.77
CA SER A 136 -20.69 -7.49 7.85
C SER A 136 -20.60 -6.95 9.28
N ASN A 137 -21.17 -7.60 10.28
CA ASN A 137 -21.06 -7.21 11.68
C ASN A 137 -19.73 -7.64 12.31
N ASP A 138 -19.00 -8.58 11.70
CA ASP A 138 -17.69 -9.04 12.13
C ASP A 138 -16.53 -8.21 11.54
N VAL A 139 -16.85 -7.26 10.68
CA VAL A 139 -15.88 -6.28 10.21
C VAL A 139 -15.72 -5.20 11.27
N TYR A 140 -14.47 -4.92 11.66
CA TYR A 140 -14.16 -3.93 12.68
C TYR A 140 -13.02 -2.98 12.22
N PRO A 141 -12.95 -1.77 12.82
CA PRO A 141 -11.87 -0.85 12.50
C PRO A 141 -10.54 -1.36 13.07
N ASN A 142 -9.56 -1.50 12.21
CA ASN A 142 -8.24 -1.97 12.60
C ASN A 142 -7.18 -0.87 12.38
N ALA A 143 -6.74 -0.26 13.47
CA ALA A 143 -5.73 0.80 13.42
C ALA A 143 -4.32 0.29 13.12
N TYR A 144 -4.05 -1.01 13.26
CA TYR A 144 -2.73 -1.60 13.07
C TYR A 144 -2.52 -2.15 11.66
N GLU A 145 -3.58 -2.58 11.01
CA GLU A 145 -3.56 -3.14 9.65
C GLU A 145 -3.99 -2.10 8.62
N HIS A 146 -3.43 -0.96 8.73
CA HIS A 146 -3.75 0.24 7.97
C HIS A 146 -4.08 0.02 6.52
N MET A 147 -5.31 0.25 6.25
CA MET A 147 -5.86 0.19 4.93
C MET A 147 -6.36 1.57 4.56
N GLY A 148 -5.47 2.50 4.33
CA GLY A 148 -5.88 3.66 3.58
C GLY A 148 -6.45 3.17 2.26
N ASP A 149 -7.71 3.47 1.95
CA ASP A 149 -8.31 3.10 0.67
C ASP A 149 -7.49 3.58 -0.53
N ASN A 150 -6.60 4.53 -0.32
CA ASN A 150 -5.76 5.16 -1.33
C ASN A 150 -4.29 4.72 -1.31
N GLY A 151 -3.89 3.81 -0.42
CA GLY A 151 -2.50 3.33 -0.34
C GLY A 151 -1.46 4.42 -0.13
N ASN A 152 -1.84 5.57 0.45
CA ASN A 152 -0.92 6.69 0.62
C ASN A 152 -0.05 6.51 1.86
N PRO A 153 1.27 6.68 1.73
CA PRO A 153 2.17 6.56 2.87
C PRO A 153 1.93 7.69 3.89
N LYS A 154 1.88 7.35 5.18
CA LYS A 154 1.86 8.31 6.28
C LYS A 154 3.19 9.00 6.46
N MET A 155 4.26 8.26 6.22
CA MET A 155 5.63 8.73 6.29
C MET A 155 6.20 8.76 4.88
N THR A 156 6.83 9.88 4.53
CA THR A 156 7.63 10.00 3.30
C THR A 156 9.02 10.46 3.68
N PHE A 157 10.01 9.92 3.01
CA PHE A 157 11.39 10.29 3.24
C PHE A 157 12.19 10.27 1.94
N GLY A 158 13.20 11.12 1.91
CA GLY A 158 14.11 11.20 0.78
C GLY A 158 15.52 11.54 1.23
N ALA A 159 16.49 11.15 0.40
CA ALA A 159 17.88 11.50 0.57
C ALA A 159 18.50 11.84 -0.77
N ALA A 160 19.00 13.07 -0.91
CA ALA A 160 19.81 13.50 -2.03
C ALA A 160 21.27 13.58 -1.57
N ILE A 161 22.13 12.78 -2.17
CA ILE A 161 23.55 12.67 -1.84
C ILE A 161 24.36 12.98 -3.07
N SER A 162 25.31 13.88 -2.96
CA SER A 162 26.28 14.13 -4.02
C SER A 162 27.70 14.17 -3.47
N ALA A 163 28.65 13.71 -4.26
CA ALA A 163 30.05 13.77 -3.94
C ALA A 163 30.90 14.00 -5.18
N GLU A 164 32.00 14.75 -5.02
CA GLU A 164 32.99 15.03 -6.06
C GLU A 164 34.38 14.80 -5.51
N TRP A 165 35.21 14.10 -6.25
CA TRP A 165 36.60 13.85 -5.90
C TRP A 165 37.49 13.64 -7.13
N LYS A 166 38.48 14.50 -7.30
CA LYS A 166 39.52 14.39 -8.36
C LYS A 166 38.95 14.10 -9.77
N GLY A 167 37.88 14.80 -10.13
CA GLY A 167 37.21 14.65 -11.42
C GLY A 167 36.09 13.60 -11.45
N PHE A 168 35.99 12.71 -10.47
CA PHE A 168 34.82 11.86 -10.28
C PHE A 168 33.69 12.64 -9.60
N ASP A 169 32.49 12.43 -10.05
CA ASP A 169 31.28 12.92 -9.40
C ASP A 169 30.23 11.81 -9.33
N VAL A 170 29.47 11.83 -8.26
CA VAL A 170 28.32 10.93 -8.04
C VAL A 170 27.16 11.71 -7.49
N SER A 171 25.96 11.40 -7.96
CA SER A 171 24.70 11.92 -7.43
C SER A 171 23.72 10.77 -7.25
N LEU A 172 23.11 10.71 -6.07
CA LEU A 172 22.14 9.67 -5.69
C LEU A 172 20.89 10.34 -5.15
N LEU A 173 19.74 9.87 -5.58
CA LEU A 173 18.44 10.26 -5.04
C LEU A 173 17.67 9.04 -4.56
N PHE A 174 17.46 8.97 -3.27
CA PHE A 174 16.59 7.97 -2.65
C PHE A 174 15.24 8.59 -2.32
N GLN A 175 14.21 7.79 -2.49
CA GLN A 175 12.84 8.12 -2.10
C GLN A 175 12.20 6.90 -1.43
N GLY A 176 11.41 7.15 -0.38
CA GLY A 176 10.70 6.08 0.30
C GLY A 176 9.41 6.56 0.93
N GLY A 177 8.59 5.60 1.26
CA GLY A 177 7.35 5.78 1.99
C GLY A 177 7.13 4.65 2.98
N GLY A 178 6.38 4.93 4.03
CA GLY A 178 6.11 3.93 5.06
C GLY A 178 4.81 4.18 5.80
N GLY A 179 4.39 3.16 6.55
CA GLY A 179 3.17 3.23 7.35
C GLY A 179 1.90 3.18 6.51
N PHE A 180 1.90 2.43 5.43
CA PHE A 180 0.73 2.16 4.60
C PHE A 180 0.75 0.72 4.09
N ASN A 181 -0.42 0.24 3.69
CA ASN A 181 -0.61 -1.12 3.20
C ASN A 181 -1.31 -1.11 1.85
N VAL A 182 -1.18 -2.21 1.13
CA VAL A 182 -1.90 -2.49 -0.11
C VAL A 182 -2.68 -3.78 0.05
N ILE A 183 -3.92 -3.80 -0.42
CA ILE A 183 -4.71 -5.01 -0.52
C ILE A 183 -4.60 -5.52 -1.95
N TYR A 184 -4.29 -6.81 -2.10
CA TYR A 184 -4.37 -7.44 -3.40
C TYR A 184 -5.82 -7.75 -3.76
N PHE A 185 -6.19 -7.48 -5.00
CA PHE A 185 -7.50 -7.75 -5.56
C PHE A 185 -7.39 -8.56 -6.85
N GLU A 186 -8.51 -9.14 -7.26
CA GLU A 186 -8.69 -9.80 -8.55
C GLU A 186 -7.56 -10.79 -8.87
N GLN A 187 -6.81 -10.60 -9.96
CA GLN A 187 -5.77 -11.52 -10.41
C GLN A 187 -4.66 -11.76 -9.40
N LEU A 188 -4.40 -10.80 -8.50
CA LEU A 188 -3.42 -10.94 -7.44
C LEU A 188 -3.95 -11.72 -6.24
N GLN A 189 -5.26 -11.79 -6.08
CA GLN A 189 -5.92 -12.42 -4.93
C GLN A 189 -6.44 -13.84 -5.25
N TYR A 190 -6.91 -14.08 -6.46
CA TYR A 190 -7.43 -15.38 -6.86
C TYR A 190 -7.07 -15.74 -8.31
N PRO A 191 -6.72 -17.00 -8.57
CA PRO A 191 -6.38 -17.45 -9.91
C PRO A 191 -7.62 -17.50 -10.82
N LEU A 192 -7.40 -17.44 -12.12
CA LEU A 192 -8.42 -17.54 -13.17
C LEU A 192 -9.49 -16.43 -13.13
N CYS A 193 -9.20 -15.31 -12.48
CA CYS A 193 -10.07 -14.15 -12.42
C CYS A 193 -10.47 -13.71 -13.85
N PHE A 194 -11.77 -13.50 -14.09
CA PHE A 194 -12.34 -13.11 -15.38
C PHE A 194 -11.91 -14.01 -16.56
N GLY A 195 -11.69 -15.30 -16.33
CA GLY A 195 -11.25 -16.23 -17.36
C GLY A 195 -9.76 -16.07 -17.75
N GLY A 196 -8.99 -15.31 -16.97
CA GLY A 196 -7.54 -15.17 -17.15
C GLY A 196 -6.74 -16.35 -16.64
N ASN A 197 -5.41 -16.22 -16.67
CA ASN A 197 -4.49 -17.22 -16.13
C ASN A 197 -4.27 -17.01 -14.62
N GLY A 198 -3.86 -18.08 -13.94
CA GLY A 198 -3.33 -17.99 -12.57
C GLY A 198 -1.89 -17.48 -12.57
N LEU A 199 -1.57 -16.57 -11.64
CA LEU A 199 -0.19 -16.12 -11.44
C LEU A 199 0.64 -17.19 -10.73
N ALA A 200 1.97 -17.13 -10.89
CA ALA A 200 2.89 -18.15 -10.38
C ALA A 200 2.85 -18.34 -8.85
N HIS A 201 2.52 -17.29 -8.09
CA HIS A 201 2.43 -17.41 -6.64
C HIS A 201 1.33 -18.37 -6.16
N PHE A 202 0.29 -18.64 -6.98
CA PHE A 202 -0.72 -19.63 -6.67
C PHE A 202 -0.26 -21.09 -6.84
N TYR A 203 0.97 -21.34 -7.24
CA TYR A 203 1.53 -22.69 -7.11
C TYR A 203 1.62 -23.13 -5.65
N ASP A 204 1.85 -22.23 -4.74
CA ASP A 204 1.83 -22.45 -3.28
C ASP A 204 0.42 -22.25 -2.72
N ARG A 205 -0.52 -23.03 -3.22
CA ARG A 205 -1.91 -23.06 -2.77
C ARG A 205 -2.25 -24.33 -2.02
N TYR A 206 -3.24 -24.27 -1.19
CA TYR A 206 -3.88 -25.45 -0.62
C TYR A 206 -4.44 -26.32 -1.75
N ARG A 207 -4.14 -27.61 -1.76
CA ARG A 207 -4.56 -28.54 -2.81
C ARG A 207 -4.67 -29.96 -2.29
N GLN A 208 -5.36 -30.82 -3.04
CA GLN A 208 -5.34 -32.26 -2.78
C GLN A 208 -4.24 -32.93 -3.61
N ASP A 209 -3.61 -33.98 -3.03
CA ASP A 209 -2.76 -34.90 -3.76
C ASP A 209 -3.60 -35.94 -4.54
N GLU A 210 -2.94 -36.82 -5.27
CA GLU A 210 -3.60 -37.92 -6.03
C GLU A 210 -4.36 -38.91 -5.14
N SER A 211 -4.03 -38.96 -3.86
CA SER A 211 -4.69 -39.81 -2.86
C SER A 211 -5.85 -39.11 -2.15
N GLY A 212 -6.12 -37.85 -2.47
CA GLY A 212 -7.16 -37.04 -1.86
C GLY A 212 -6.79 -36.40 -0.52
N ASN A 213 -5.51 -36.46 -0.10
CA ASN A 213 -5.06 -35.80 1.11
C ASN A 213 -4.83 -34.32 0.84
N TRP A 214 -5.18 -33.48 1.81
CA TRP A 214 -4.94 -32.05 1.73
C TRP A 214 -3.47 -31.71 2.02
N ILE A 215 -2.84 -31.01 1.06
CA ILE A 215 -1.49 -30.46 1.18
C ILE A 215 -1.64 -28.96 1.47
N PRO A 216 -1.15 -28.48 2.63
CA PRO A 216 -1.16 -27.06 2.97
C PRO A 216 -0.39 -26.20 1.98
N GLY A 217 -0.84 -24.96 1.79
CA GLY A 217 -0.20 -23.93 1.01
C GLY A 217 -0.58 -22.54 1.54
N LYS A 218 0.15 -21.53 1.10
CA LYS A 218 -0.06 -20.14 1.52
C LYS A 218 -1.41 -19.58 1.04
N TRP A 219 -1.86 -20.01 -0.13
CA TRP A 219 -3.07 -19.50 -0.78
C TRP A 219 -4.24 -20.48 -0.66
N PRO A 220 -5.47 -20.00 -0.71
CA PRO A 220 -6.66 -20.88 -0.75
C PRO A 220 -6.65 -21.83 -1.95
N THR A 221 -7.45 -22.88 -1.85
CA THR A 221 -7.71 -23.79 -2.94
C THR A 221 -8.30 -23.07 -4.15
N THR A 222 -7.80 -23.38 -5.34
CA THR A 222 -8.34 -22.81 -6.58
C THR A 222 -9.77 -23.25 -6.82
N ARG A 223 -10.64 -22.30 -7.03
CA ARG A 223 -12.04 -22.52 -7.44
C ARG A 223 -12.51 -21.37 -8.32
N ASP A 224 -13.66 -21.54 -8.95
CA ASP A 224 -14.26 -20.48 -9.76
C ASP A 224 -14.59 -19.25 -8.91
N ALA A 225 -14.04 -18.12 -9.32
CA ALA A 225 -14.20 -16.84 -8.65
C ALA A 225 -15.64 -16.32 -8.61
N GLY A 226 -16.47 -16.76 -9.53
CA GLY A 226 -17.87 -16.31 -9.64
C GLY A 226 -18.77 -16.86 -8.54
N SER A 227 -18.34 -17.91 -7.85
CA SER A 227 -19.25 -18.65 -6.99
C SER A 227 -19.15 -18.32 -5.50
N TYR A 228 -17.99 -17.90 -4.96
CA TYR A 228 -17.84 -17.75 -3.50
C TYR A 228 -16.80 -16.71 -3.12
N SER A 229 -17.29 -15.56 -2.77
CA SER A 229 -16.50 -14.38 -2.42
C SER A 229 -15.88 -14.39 -1.01
N VAL A 230 -16.06 -15.46 -0.24
CA VAL A 230 -15.56 -15.51 1.15
C VAL A 230 -14.03 -15.41 1.26
N ASN A 231 -13.28 -15.92 0.27
CA ASN A 231 -11.82 -15.78 0.23
C ASN A 231 -11.34 -14.42 -0.29
N TYR A 232 -12.25 -13.54 -0.71
CA TYR A 232 -11.94 -12.26 -1.33
C TYR A 232 -12.27 -11.07 -0.45
N ALA A 233 -12.73 -11.34 0.76
CA ALA A 233 -12.97 -10.28 1.72
C ALA A 233 -11.65 -9.64 2.17
N ARG A 234 -11.71 -8.36 2.51
CA ARG A 234 -10.57 -7.65 3.09
C ARG A 234 -10.22 -8.29 4.44
N CYS A 235 -9.04 -8.86 4.54
CA CYS A 235 -8.55 -9.47 5.76
C CYS A 235 -7.03 -9.32 5.85
N LYS A 236 -6.47 -9.74 6.98
CA LYS A 236 -5.02 -9.68 7.23
C LYS A 236 -4.19 -10.40 6.17
N GLN A 237 -4.66 -11.53 5.66
CA GLN A 237 -3.93 -12.37 4.71
C GLN A 237 -3.80 -11.73 3.33
N THR A 238 -4.75 -10.84 2.97
CA THR A 238 -4.76 -10.14 1.69
C THR A 238 -4.17 -8.73 1.78
N THR A 239 -3.69 -8.36 2.96
CA THR A 239 -3.14 -7.05 3.28
C THR A 239 -1.62 -7.13 3.38
N TYR A 240 -0.91 -6.31 2.65
CA TYR A 240 0.55 -6.30 2.59
C TYR A 240 1.11 -4.94 2.97
N ASP A 241 2.16 -4.93 3.79
CA ASP A 241 2.94 -3.73 4.08
C ASP A 241 3.60 -3.23 2.79
N ALA A 242 3.24 -2.03 2.38
CA ALA A 242 3.71 -1.39 1.16
C ALA A 242 4.89 -0.42 1.40
N SER A 243 5.46 -0.42 2.58
CA SER A 243 6.64 0.38 2.89
C SER A 243 7.78 0.08 1.92
N TYR A 244 8.46 1.12 1.47
CA TYR A 244 9.52 0.97 0.46
C TYR A 244 10.63 1.98 0.59
N LEU A 245 11.79 1.64 0.03
CA LEU A 245 12.90 2.52 -0.27
C LEU A 245 13.37 2.26 -1.71
N ARG A 246 13.44 3.33 -2.52
CA ARG A 246 13.86 3.27 -3.93
C ARG A 246 15.07 4.14 -4.19
N LEU A 247 16.04 3.62 -4.93
CA LEU A 247 17.04 4.43 -5.60
C LEU A 247 16.42 4.99 -6.89
N LYS A 248 15.90 6.22 -6.77
CA LYS A 248 15.11 6.90 -7.81
C LYS A 248 15.97 7.34 -8.97
N SER A 249 17.14 7.90 -8.68
CA SER A 249 18.14 8.24 -9.68
C SER A 249 19.56 8.07 -9.14
N MET A 250 20.46 7.73 -10.04
CA MET A 250 21.88 7.66 -9.81
C MET A 250 22.59 8.18 -11.06
N GLU A 251 23.58 9.03 -10.86
CA GLU A 251 24.49 9.44 -11.92
C GLU A 251 25.93 9.36 -11.41
N ILE A 252 26.82 8.81 -12.22
CA ILE A 252 28.27 8.76 -11.98
C ILE A 252 28.94 9.37 -13.19
N GLY A 253 29.79 10.35 -12.95
CA GLY A 253 30.53 11.04 -13.98
C GLY A 253 32.04 11.09 -13.72
N TYR A 254 32.79 11.28 -14.79
CA TYR A 254 34.19 11.57 -14.70
C TYR A 254 34.56 12.71 -15.66
N THR A 255 35.09 13.78 -15.10
CA THR A 255 35.61 14.92 -15.87
C THR A 255 37.10 14.72 -16.14
N ILE A 256 37.45 14.61 -17.41
CA ILE A 256 38.83 14.38 -17.83
C ILE A 256 39.70 15.62 -17.52
N PRO A 257 40.89 15.43 -16.94
CA PRO A 257 41.76 16.55 -16.57
C PRO A 257 42.12 17.48 -17.77
N LYS A 258 42.10 18.79 -17.54
CA LYS A 258 42.34 19.80 -18.58
C LYS A 258 43.67 19.66 -19.33
N ASN A 259 44.70 19.14 -18.69
CA ASN A 259 46.01 18.91 -19.33
C ASN A 259 45.93 17.89 -20.49
N LEU A 260 44.93 17.00 -20.48
CA LEU A 260 44.67 16.04 -21.55
C LEU A 260 43.77 16.66 -22.64
N THR A 261 42.68 17.32 -22.25
CA THR A 261 41.66 17.83 -23.17
C THR A 261 42.13 19.03 -23.99
N ARG A 262 43.02 19.88 -23.43
CA ARG A 262 43.62 21.03 -24.15
C ARG A 262 44.38 20.64 -25.42
N LYS A 263 44.93 19.43 -25.49
CA LYS A 263 45.59 18.92 -26.70
C LYS A 263 44.62 18.84 -27.89
N PHE A 264 43.33 18.72 -27.61
CA PHE A 264 42.25 18.61 -28.60
C PHE A 264 41.41 19.88 -28.71
N LYS A 265 41.87 21.02 -28.08
CA LYS A 265 41.12 22.30 -28.01
C LYS A 265 39.72 22.13 -27.34
N VAL A 266 39.61 21.21 -26.40
CA VAL A 266 38.40 20.98 -25.63
C VAL A 266 38.62 21.49 -24.20
N ASP A 267 37.78 22.43 -23.77
CA ASP A 267 37.88 23.02 -22.43
C ASP A 267 37.40 22.07 -21.33
N ARG A 268 36.35 21.30 -21.59
CA ARG A 268 35.82 20.31 -20.66
C ARG A 268 35.28 19.11 -21.41
N LEU A 269 35.66 17.93 -20.96
CA LEU A 269 35.07 16.65 -21.38
C LEU A 269 34.68 15.86 -20.14
N ARG A 270 33.38 15.63 -19.98
CA ARG A 270 32.84 14.78 -18.93
C ARG A 270 32.09 13.60 -19.56
N ILE A 271 32.40 12.39 -19.11
CA ILE A 271 31.73 11.16 -19.47
C ILE A 271 30.85 10.77 -18.27
N PHE A 272 29.62 10.38 -18.52
CA PHE A 272 28.75 9.99 -17.44
C PHE A 272 27.83 8.82 -17.80
N ALA A 273 27.41 8.10 -16.77
CA ALA A 273 26.33 7.10 -16.82
C ALA A 273 25.28 7.46 -15.78
N SER A 274 24.02 7.39 -16.15
CA SER A 274 22.91 7.59 -15.21
C SER A 274 21.88 6.49 -15.33
N GLY A 275 21.16 6.28 -14.25
CA GLY A 275 20.07 5.31 -14.19
C GLY A 275 18.94 5.80 -13.31
N TYR A 276 17.73 5.32 -13.64
CA TYR A 276 16.50 5.64 -12.91
C TYR A 276 15.80 4.39 -12.45
N ASN A 277 15.21 4.46 -11.24
CA ASN A 277 14.47 3.34 -10.61
C ASN A 277 15.31 2.06 -10.51
N LEU A 278 16.60 2.18 -10.16
CA LEU A 278 17.58 1.10 -10.28
C LEU A 278 17.27 -0.07 -9.36
N PHE A 279 16.81 0.19 -8.14
CA PHE A 279 16.29 -0.84 -7.25
C PHE A 279 15.22 -0.29 -6.31
N THR A 280 14.36 -1.19 -5.83
CA THR A 280 13.35 -0.91 -4.82
C THR A 280 13.42 -2.01 -3.77
N LEU A 281 13.50 -1.62 -2.51
CA LEU A 281 13.31 -2.50 -1.37
C LEU A 281 11.86 -2.35 -0.92
N SER A 282 11.09 -3.42 -0.95
CA SER A 282 9.67 -3.47 -0.57
C SER A 282 9.30 -4.92 -0.25
N ASN A 283 8.25 -5.09 0.54
CA ASN A 283 7.65 -6.40 0.82
C ASN A 283 6.60 -6.81 -0.23
N LEU A 284 6.33 -5.97 -1.24
CA LEU A 284 5.39 -6.25 -2.31
C LEU A 284 6.08 -7.04 -3.44
N ASP A 285 5.48 -8.16 -3.85
CA ASP A 285 6.05 -9.02 -4.89
C ASP A 285 5.62 -8.63 -6.30
N PHE A 286 4.37 -8.18 -6.49
CA PHE A 286 3.77 -8.02 -7.83
C PHE A 286 3.27 -6.61 -8.11
N VAL A 287 3.31 -5.75 -7.13
CA VAL A 287 2.80 -4.38 -7.20
C VAL A 287 3.92 -3.39 -6.92
N ASP A 288 3.98 -2.33 -7.70
CA ASP A 288 4.89 -1.24 -7.39
C ASP A 288 4.33 -0.39 -6.24
N PRO A 289 5.08 -0.18 -5.16
CA PRO A 289 4.59 0.57 -3.99
C PRO A 289 4.30 2.05 -4.28
N GLU A 290 4.81 2.62 -5.37
CA GLU A 290 4.46 3.97 -5.83
C GLU A 290 3.16 3.99 -6.68
N HIS A 291 2.62 2.83 -7.01
CA HIS A 291 1.35 2.66 -7.73
C HIS A 291 0.38 1.79 -6.92
N PRO A 292 -0.13 2.28 -5.80
CA PRO A 292 -1.02 1.51 -4.93
C PRO A 292 -2.31 1.06 -5.65
N GLU A 293 -2.77 1.79 -6.68
CA GLU A 293 -3.88 1.40 -7.54
C GLU A 293 -3.56 0.20 -8.44
N GLY A 294 -2.28 -0.19 -8.52
CA GLY A 294 -1.82 -1.38 -9.24
C GLY A 294 -2.09 -2.72 -8.56
N ASN A 295 -2.78 -2.71 -7.44
CA ASN A 295 -3.09 -3.87 -6.62
C ASN A 295 -4.01 -4.92 -7.28
N TYR A 296 -4.55 -4.61 -8.45
CA TYR A 296 -5.28 -5.55 -9.32
C TYR A 296 -4.38 -6.37 -10.26
N GLY A 297 -3.10 -5.99 -10.41
CA GLY A 297 -2.15 -6.67 -11.30
C GLY A 297 -2.17 -6.22 -12.77
N TYR A 298 -2.91 -5.16 -13.12
CA TYR A 298 -3.05 -4.70 -14.50
C TYR A 298 -2.12 -3.55 -14.89
N LEU A 299 -1.50 -2.88 -13.91
CA LEU A 299 -0.62 -1.75 -14.21
C LEU A 299 0.74 -2.22 -14.71
N TYR A 300 1.24 -1.47 -15.68
CA TYR A 300 2.58 -1.69 -16.21
C TYR A 300 3.63 -1.32 -15.16
N PRO A 301 4.62 -2.20 -14.87
CA PRO A 301 5.62 -1.91 -13.86
C PRO A 301 6.51 -0.74 -14.25
N ILE A 302 6.97 0.03 -13.26
CA ILE A 302 7.93 1.12 -13.48
C ILE A 302 9.23 0.57 -14.07
N MET A 303 9.64 1.15 -15.19
CA MET A 303 10.85 0.71 -15.90
C MET A 303 12.13 1.22 -15.25
N ARG A 304 13.18 0.42 -15.33
CA ARG A 304 14.55 0.84 -15.09
C ARG A 304 15.12 1.41 -16.38
N ASN A 305 15.73 2.58 -16.28
CA ASN A 305 16.36 3.23 -17.44
C ASN A 305 17.85 3.43 -17.17
N PHE A 306 18.66 3.22 -18.20
CA PHE A 306 20.10 3.46 -18.15
C PHE A 306 20.47 4.38 -19.33
N ASN A 307 21.23 5.43 -19.03
CA ASN A 307 21.69 6.39 -20.02
C ASN A 307 23.21 6.54 -19.92
N PHE A 308 23.86 6.76 -21.05
CA PHE A 308 25.26 7.08 -21.16
C PHE A 308 25.41 8.34 -21.96
N GLY A 309 26.29 9.25 -21.54
CA GLY A 309 26.42 10.52 -22.17
C GLY A 309 27.82 11.14 -22.08
N LEU A 310 28.00 12.13 -22.92
CA LEU A 310 29.21 12.96 -22.98
C LEU A 310 28.79 14.44 -22.90
N ASN A 311 29.50 15.22 -22.07
CA ASN A 311 29.39 16.67 -22.03
C ASN A 311 30.69 17.27 -22.54
N LEU A 312 30.62 18.01 -23.65
CA LEU A 312 31.73 18.69 -24.29
C LEU A 312 31.54 20.20 -24.20
N ALA A 313 32.62 20.91 -23.84
CA ALA A 313 32.71 22.35 -23.98
C ALA A 313 34.03 22.70 -24.68
N PHE A 314 33.97 23.67 -25.61
CA PHE A 314 35.09 24.14 -26.42
C PHE A 314 35.49 25.54 -26.00
#